data_1370e58a8d7d952217a3820c9d0522ba
#
_entry.id   1370e58a8d7d952217a3820c9d0522ba
#
_cell.length_a   1.000
_cell.length_b   1.000
_cell.length_c   1.000
_cell.angle_alpha   90.00
_cell.angle_beta   90.00
_cell.angle_gamma   90.00
#
_symmetry.space_group_name_H-M   'P 1'
#
loop_
_entity.id
_entity.type
_entity.pdbx_description
1 polymer ?
#
loop_
_entity_poly.entity_id
_entity_poly.type
_entity_poly.pdbx_seq_one_letter_code
_entity_poly.pdbx_strand_id
1 'polypeptide(L)'
;MRQIALLALLLAFAAAVYGQENILEKGLEGRSAADVISRRYVTPLRLVALPGEQTAGVENPEALLRNFDGQLTTGTPDVCRLSTRDGRSASVLLDFGKELCGGIALSAAIRADQRALKVRIRLGESVSEAMSDVGGDAPMASATNEHSLRDFTLGVPWLGNVEAGNSGFRFVRIDLVEPDAELN
;
A
#
# COMPACT_ATOMS: atom_id res chain seq x y z
N MET A 1 -32.70 -28.07 46.55
CA MET A 1 -31.55 -27.19 46.81
C MET A 1 -30.41 -27.31 45.77
N ARG A 2 -30.06 -28.47 45.24
CA ARG A 2 -29.00 -28.60 44.22
C ARG A 2 -29.29 -27.96 42.88
N GLN A 3 -30.55 -27.96 42.42
CA GLN A 3 -30.94 -27.39 41.14
C GLN A 3 -30.95 -25.85 41.13
N ILE A 4 -31.27 -25.23 42.26
CA ILE A 4 -31.25 -23.75 42.39
C ILE A 4 -29.81 -23.22 42.39
N ALA A 5 -28.87 -23.95 42.99
CA ALA A 5 -27.46 -23.58 43.00
C ALA A 5 -26.84 -23.66 41.59
N LEU A 6 -27.24 -24.64 40.77
CA LEU A 6 -26.76 -24.79 39.40
C LEU A 6 -27.27 -23.66 38.49
N LEU A 7 -28.52 -23.25 38.66
CA LEU A 7 -29.12 -22.15 37.90
C LEU A 7 -28.49 -20.80 38.24
N ALA A 8 -28.20 -20.57 39.53
CA ALA A 8 -27.51 -19.36 39.97
C ALA A 8 -26.06 -19.29 39.46
N LEU A 9 -25.38 -20.43 39.36
CA LEU A 9 -24.00 -20.50 38.80
C LEU A 9 -23.99 -20.22 37.31
N LEU A 10 -24.95 -20.73 36.54
CA LEU A 10 -25.13 -20.47 35.10
C LEU A 10 -25.47 -19.00 34.82
N LEU A 11 -26.29 -18.38 35.63
CA LEU A 11 -26.62 -16.95 35.50
C LEU A 11 -25.45 -16.05 35.85
N ALA A 12 -24.64 -16.43 36.84
CA ALA A 12 -23.40 -15.69 37.18
C ALA A 12 -22.35 -15.79 36.06
N PHE A 13 -22.24 -16.96 35.40
CA PHE A 13 -21.34 -17.14 34.25
C PHE A 13 -21.81 -16.35 33.01
N ALA A 14 -23.12 -16.31 32.75
CA ALA A 14 -23.69 -15.49 31.68
C ALA A 14 -23.45 -13.99 31.93
N ALA A 15 -23.62 -13.51 33.16
CA ALA A 15 -23.39 -12.11 33.52
C ALA A 15 -21.87 -11.73 33.38
N ALA A 16 -20.96 -12.67 33.66
CA ALA A 16 -19.53 -12.44 33.48
C ALA A 16 -19.10 -12.37 32.00
N VAL A 17 -19.81 -13.07 31.11
CA VAL A 17 -19.53 -13.02 29.66
C VAL A 17 -20.10 -11.75 29.02
N TYR A 18 -21.22 -11.23 29.51
CA TYR A 18 -21.84 -9.98 29.05
C TYR A 18 -21.17 -8.71 29.64
N GLY A 19 -20.36 -8.85 30.66
CA GLY A 19 -19.68 -7.73 31.33
C GLY A 19 -18.24 -7.49 30.90
N GLN A 20 -17.70 -8.23 29.95
CA GLN A 20 -16.43 -7.87 29.33
C GLN A 20 -16.68 -6.74 28.33
N GLU A 21 -16.52 -5.49 28.81
CA GLU A 21 -16.35 -4.35 27.92
C GLU A 21 -15.24 -4.70 26.92
N ASN A 22 -15.58 -4.63 25.63
CA ASN A 22 -14.61 -4.85 24.58
C ASN A 22 -13.58 -3.71 24.66
N ILE A 23 -12.41 -4.01 25.19
CA ILE A 23 -11.31 -3.04 25.38
C ILE A 23 -10.97 -2.36 24.04
N LEU A 24 -11.18 -3.04 22.91
CA LEU A 24 -10.97 -2.47 21.58
C LEU A 24 -12.04 -1.42 21.24
N GLU A 25 -13.30 -1.61 21.66
CA GLU A 25 -14.37 -0.62 21.46
C GLU A 25 -14.18 0.61 22.34
N LYS A 26 -13.77 0.44 23.59
CA LYS A 26 -13.53 1.55 24.54
C LYS A 26 -12.44 2.51 24.05
N GLY A 27 -11.44 2.02 23.30
CA GLY A 27 -10.43 2.86 22.65
C GLY A 27 -10.92 3.59 21.41
N LEU A 28 -12.09 3.25 20.90
CA LEU A 28 -12.68 3.84 19.67
C LEU A 28 -13.89 4.73 19.97
N GLU A 29 -14.36 4.78 21.21
CA GLU A 29 -15.46 5.67 21.61
C GLU A 29 -15.12 7.12 21.32
N GLY A 30 -15.98 7.81 20.59
CA GLY A 30 -15.81 9.20 20.20
C GLY A 30 -14.98 9.43 18.94
N ARG A 31 -14.44 8.39 18.28
CA ARG A 31 -13.77 8.53 17.00
C ARG A 31 -14.79 8.48 15.87
N SER A 32 -14.93 9.59 15.16
CA SER A 32 -15.74 9.64 13.95
C SER A 32 -14.88 9.35 12.71
N ALA A 33 -15.53 9.06 11.58
CA ALA A 33 -14.84 8.93 10.28
C ALA A 33 -14.10 10.23 9.87
N ALA A 34 -14.35 11.33 10.55
CA ALA A 34 -13.68 12.61 10.39
C ALA A 34 -12.50 12.80 11.37
N ASP A 35 -12.20 11.82 12.25
CA ASP A 35 -11.07 11.89 13.15
C ASP A 35 -9.77 11.95 12.34
N VAL A 36 -8.93 12.94 12.63
CA VAL A 36 -7.64 13.17 11.96
C VAL A 36 -6.65 12.00 12.10
N ILE A 37 -6.90 11.10 13.04
CA ILE A 37 -6.08 9.90 13.28
C ILE A 37 -6.57 8.71 12.43
N SER A 38 -7.75 8.78 11.81
CA SER A 38 -8.24 7.70 10.95
C SER A 38 -7.47 7.64 9.64
N ARG A 39 -7.03 6.44 9.25
CA ARG A 39 -6.44 6.20 7.92
C ARG A 39 -7.53 6.24 6.86
N ARG A 40 -7.21 6.88 5.75
CA ARG A 40 -8.06 6.88 4.58
C ARG A 40 -7.25 6.42 3.37
N TYR A 41 -7.73 5.36 2.70
CA TYR A 41 -7.17 4.91 1.45
C TYR A 41 -7.80 5.68 0.29
N VAL A 42 -6.97 6.13 -0.63
CA VAL A 42 -7.36 6.84 -1.83
C VAL A 42 -6.62 6.27 -3.04
N THR A 43 -7.30 6.20 -4.18
CA THR A 43 -6.70 5.80 -5.45
C THR A 43 -6.06 6.99 -6.16
N PRO A 44 -5.05 6.77 -7.01
CA PRO A 44 -4.54 7.77 -7.92
C PRO A 44 -5.65 8.31 -8.83
N LEU A 45 -5.54 9.57 -9.22
CA LEU A 45 -6.48 10.21 -10.13
C LEU A 45 -6.16 9.87 -11.59
N ARG A 46 -4.87 9.78 -11.92
CA ARG A 46 -4.41 9.54 -13.30
C ARG A 46 -3.00 8.98 -13.35
N LEU A 47 -2.67 8.40 -14.49
CA LEU A 47 -1.31 8.05 -14.89
C LEU A 47 -0.63 9.29 -15.49
N VAL A 48 0.65 9.45 -15.22
CA VAL A 48 1.51 10.42 -15.88
C VAL A 48 2.34 9.69 -16.92
N ALA A 49 2.39 10.21 -18.14
CA ALA A 49 3.16 9.59 -19.21
C ALA A 49 4.66 9.54 -18.89
N LEU A 50 5.25 8.39 -19.09
CA LEU A 50 6.68 8.14 -19.02
C LEU A 50 7.23 7.81 -20.41
N PRO A 51 8.56 7.97 -20.65
CA PRO A 51 9.20 7.49 -21.88
C PRO A 51 8.88 6.01 -22.12
N GLY A 52 8.65 5.62 -23.38
CA GLY A 52 8.19 4.29 -23.74
C GLY A 52 9.13 3.15 -23.30
N GLU A 53 10.42 3.41 -23.28
CA GLU A 53 11.41 2.45 -22.77
C GLU A 53 11.24 2.13 -21.29
N GLN A 54 10.72 3.07 -20.49
CA GLN A 54 10.48 2.88 -19.06
C GLN A 54 9.18 2.11 -18.78
N THR A 55 8.28 2.06 -19.75
CA THR A 55 6.97 1.41 -19.64
C THR A 55 6.83 0.15 -20.49
N ALA A 56 7.90 -0.29 -21.15
CA ALA A 56 7.89 -1.42 -22.07
C ALA A 56 7.40 -2.74 -21.42
N GLY A 57 7.54 -2.85 -20.11
CA GLY A 57 7.06 -4.01 -19.34
C GLY A 57 5.78 -3.73 -18.55
N VAL A 58 5.01 -2.71 -18.90
CA VAL A 58 3.78 -2.36 -18.17
C VAL A 58 2.56 -2.75 -19.00
N GLU A 59 1.65 -3.52 -18.39
CA GLU A 59 0.37 -3.90 -18.98
C GLU A 59 -0.77 -3.47 -18.07
N ASN A 60 -1.87 -2.99 -18.64
CA ASN A 60 -3.10 -2.58 -17.96
C ASN A 60 -2.88 -1.59 -16.77
N PRO A 61 -2.09 -0.51 -16.95
CA PRO A 61 -1.81 0.41 -15.86
C PRO A 61 -3.05 1.16 -15.33
N GLU A 62 -4.12 1.27 -16.13
CA GLU A 62 -5.39 1.89 -15.77
C GLU A 62 -6.10 1.14 -14.62
N ALA A 63 -5.75 -0.11 -14.38
CA ALA A 63 -6.25 -0.86 -13.22
C ALA A 63 -5.88 -0.17 -11.89
N LEU A 64 -4.75 0.54 -11.83
CA LEU A 64 -4.31 1.29 -10.65
C LEU A 64 -5.19 2.50 -10.30
N LEU A 65 -6.03 2.96 -11.23
CA LEU A 65 -6.92 4.12 -11.03
C LEU A 65 -8.28 3.73 -10.45
N ARG A 66 -8.57 2.44 -10.35
CA ARG A 66 -9.87 1.97 -9.90
C ARG A 66 -9.91 1.81 -8.38
N ASN A 67 -11.08 2.05 -7.82
CA ASN A 67 -11.30 1.75 -6.42
C ASN A 67 -11.16 0.24 -6.22
N PHE A 68 -10.30 -0.11 -5.28
CA PHE A 68 -10.06 -1.49 -4.89
C PHE A 68 -10.75 -1.78 -3.55
N ASP A 69 -11.50 -2.86 -3.51
CA ASP A 69 -12.26 -3.27 -2.33
C ASP A 69 -11.43 -4.09 -1.31
N GLY A 70 -10.14 -4.26 -1.60
CA GLY A 70 -9.21 -5.03 -0.77
C GLY A 70 -9.25 -6.53 -1.03
N GLN A 71 -10.05 -7.02 -1.97
CA GLN A 71 -10.16 -8.45 -2.28
C GLN A 71 -9.41 -8.79 -3.56
N LEU A 72 -8.30 -9.52 -3.42
CA LEU A 72 -7.60 -10.14 -4.53
C LEU A 72 -8.19 -11.54 -4.75
N THR A 73 -9.03 -11.69 -5.75
CA THR A 73 -9.57 -13.00 -6.13
C THR A 73 -8.62 -13.70 -7.10
N THR A 74 -8.43 -15.00 -6.92
CA THR A 74 -7.71 -15.83 -7.89
C THR A 74 -8.42 -15.78 -9.24
N GLY A 75 -7.70 -15.42 -10.29
CA GLY A 75 -8.27 -15.31 -11.64
C GLY A 75 -8.85 -13.96 -11.98
N THR A 76 -8.59 -12.90 -11.20
CA THR A 76 -8.93 -11.53 -11.58
C THR A 76 -7.94 -11.06 -12.64
N PRO A 77 -8.33 -10.95 -13.92
CA PRO A 77 -7.42 -10.51 -14.98
C PRO A 77 -7.17 -9.00 -14.95
N ASP A 78 -7.84 -8.28 -14.06
CA ASP A 78 -7.92 -6.83 -14.08
C ASP A 78 -6.99 -6.17 -13.07
N VAL A 79 -5.72 -6.53 -13.16
CA VAL A 79 -4.63 -5.95 -12.37
C VAL A 79 -3.60 -5.31 -13.30
N CYS A 80 -2.88 -4.30 -12.80
CA CYS A 80 -1.69 -3.79 -13.47
C CYS A 80 -0.59 -4.86 -13.39
N ARG A 81 0.07 -5.12 -14.51
CA ARG A 81 1.21 -6.03 -14.56
C ARG A 81 2.48 -5.26 -14.87
N LEU A 82 3.50 -5.48 -14.03
CA LEU A 82 4.86 -4.98 -14.24
C LEU A 82 5.79 -6.15 -14.52
N SER A 83 6.52 -6.12 -15.65
CA SER A 83 7.42 -7.19 -16.05
C SER A 83 8.79 -6.67 -16.47
N THR A 84 9.85 -7.18 -15.85
CA THR A 84 11.25 -6.92 -16.23
C THR A 84 11.84 -8.07 -17.04
N ARG A 85 11.03 -9.01 -17.51
CA ARG A 85 11.47 -10.11 -18.36
C ARG A 85 12.02 -9.57 -19.69
N ASP A 86 12.95 -10.29 -20.26
CA ASP A 86 13.63 -9.93 -21.52
C ASP A 86 14.33 -8.56 -21.46
N GLY A 87 14.78 -8.15 -20.27
CA GLY A 87 15.48 -6.87 -20.07
C GLY A 87 14.59 -5.63 -20.18
N ARG A 88 13.26 -5.79 -20.16
CA ARG A 88 12.33 -4.65 -20.19
C ARG A 88 12.37 -3.86 -18.89
N SER A 89 12.09 -2.57 -18.96
CA SER A 89 11.81 -1.74 -17.80
C SER A 89 10.30 -1.69 -17.54
N ALA A 90 9.93 -1.66 -16.27
CA ALA A 90 8.54 -1.59 -15.86
C ALA A 90 8.35 -0.54 -14.75
N SER A 91 7.94 0.65 -15.18
CA SER A 91 7.72 1.80 -14.31
C SER A 91 6.34 2.41 -14.56
N VAL A 92 5.71 2.86 -13.50
CA VAL A 92 4.48 3.69 -13.55
C VAL A 92 4.68 4.95 -12.72
N LEU A 93 4.07 6.06 -13.17
CA LEU A 93 4.02 7.32 -12.44
C LEU A 93 2.57 7.72 -12.24
N LEU A 94 2.17 7.87 -11.00
CA LEU A 94 0.81 8.11 -10.55
C LEU A 94 0.67 9.53 -10.01
N ASP A 95 -0.42 10.23 -10.36
CA ASP A 95 -0.80 11.53 -9.80
C ASP A 95 -2.07 11.38 -8.97
N PHE A 96 -2.00 11.72 -7.70
CA PHE A 96 -3.14 11.71 -6.77
C PHE A 96 -4.01 12.99 -6.87
N GLY A 97 -3.63 13.93 -7.74
CA GLY A 97 -4.40 15.16 -8.02
C GLY A 97 -4.27 16.23 -6.94
N LYS A 98 -3.80 15.89 -5.77
CA LYS A 98 -3.57 16.80 -4.63
C LYS A 98 -2.43 16.27 -3.78
N GLU A 99 -1.86 17.15 -3.00
CA GLU A 99 -0.87 16.79 -1.99
C GLU A 99 -1.51 16.00 -0.85
N LEU A 100 -0.82 14.95 -0.46
CA LEU A 100 -1.20 14.02 0.60
C LEU A 100 -0.06 13.91 1.60
N CYS A 101 -0.39 13.63 2.86
CA CYS A 101 0.57 13.25 3.88
C CYS A 101 0.29 11.80 4.28
N GLY A 102 1.26 10.91 4.04
CA GLY A 102 1.08 9.48 4.30
C GLY A 102 2.06 8.62 3.53
N GLY A 103 1.63 7.40 3.21
CA GLY A 103 2.40 6.42 2.46
C GLY A 103 1.58 5.78 1.36
N ILE A 104 2.12 4.71 0.81
CA ILE A 104 1.47 3.89 -0.19
C ILE A 104 1.08 2.53 0.38
N ALA A 105 -0.02 1.99 -0.12
CA ALA A 105 -0.40 0.59 0.05
C ALA A 105 -0.39 -0.09 -1.31
N LEU A 106 0.40 -1.15 -1.44
CA LEU A 106 0.46 -1.99 -2.65
C LEU A 106 -0.17 -3.33 -2.35
N SER A 107 -1.09 -3.73 -3.20
CA SER A 107 -1.74 -5.05 -3.16
C SER A 107 -1.22 -5.88 -4.33
N ALA A 108 -0.67 -7.04 -4.03
CA ALA A 108 -0.16 -7.96 -5.03
C ALA A 108 -1.09 -9.15 -5.19
N ALA A 109 -1.44 -9.48 -6.44
CA ALA A 109 -2.15 -10.70 -6.79
C ALA A 109 -1.22 -11.92 -6.69
N ILE A 110 -1.84 -13.09 -6.57
CA ILE A 110 -1.11 -14.35 -6.40
C ILE A 110 -0.14 -14.61 -7.56
N ARG A 111 1.07 -15.01 -7.22
CA ARG A 111 2.11 -15.42 -8.16
C ARG A 111 2.61 -16.83 -7.85
N ALA A 112 2.96 -17.56 -8.90
CA ALA A 112 3.41 -18.94 -8.77
C ALA A 112 4.79 -19.08 -8.12
N ASP A 113 5.65 -18.06 -8.24
CA ASP A 113 7.02 -18.09 -7.73
C ASP A 113 7.12 -17.91 -6.21
N GLN A 114 6.06 -17.48 -5.54
CA GLN A 114 5.91 -17.34 -4.08
C GLN A 114 7.05 -16.56 -3.39
N ARG A 115 7.78 -15.74 -4.11
CA ARG A 115 8.86 -14.90 -3.56
C ARG A 115 8.45 -13.44 -3.49
N ALA A 116 9.04 -12.69 -2.57
CA ALA A 116 8.90 -11.24 -2.56
C ALA A 116 9.72 -10.64 -3.71
N LEU A 117 9.15 -9.65 -4.40
CA LEU A 117 9.84 -8.92 -5.47
C LEU A 117 10.18 -7.51 -5.00
N LYS A 118 11.35 -7.04 -5.39
CA LYS A 118 11.82 -5.70 -5.04
C LYS A 118 11.18 -4.66 -5.94
N VAL A 119 10.58 -3.67 -5.30
CA VAL A 119 9.99 -2.51 -5.96
C VAL A 119 10.59 -1.26 -5.35
N ARG A 120 11.04 -0.33 -6.18
CA ARG A 120 11.48 1.00 -5.76
C ARG A 120 10.31 1.96 -5.83
N ILE A 121 10.11 2.71 -4.77
CA ILE A 121 9.06 3.72 -4.65
C ILE A 121 9.73 5.08 -4.51
N ARG A 122 9.26 6.04 -5.30
CA ARG A 122 9.67 7.44 -5.20
C ARG A 122 8.45 8.32 -5.04
N LEU A 123 8.41 9.05 -3.93
CA LEU A 123 7.37 10.00 -3.58
C LEU A 123 7.84 11.42 -3.92
N GLY A 124 6.99 12.24 -4.52
CA GLY A 124 7.32 13.62 -4.84
C GLY A 124 6.10 14.53 -4.78
N GLU A 125 6.31 15.79 -4.43
CA GLU A 125 5.30 16.85 -4.52
C GLU A 125 5.15 17.32 -5.98
N SER A 126 6.20 17.12 -6.77
CA SER A 126 6.23 17.36 -8.22
C SER A 126 6.64 16.12 -9.01
N VAL A 127 6.35 16.13 -10.31
CA VAL A 127 6.83 15.09 -11.25
C VAL A 127 8.35 15.06 -11.25
N SER A 128 9.02 16.23 -11.21
CA SER A 128 10.48 16.32 -11.20
C SER A 128 11.09 15.61 -9.99
N GLU A 129 10.49 15.75 -8.81
CA GLU A 129 10.95 15.07 -7.61
C GLU A 129 10.74 13.56 -7.69
N ALA A 130 9.55 13.11 -8.09
CA ALA A 130 9.26 11.70 -8.25
C ALA A 130 10.12 11.03 -9.33
N MET A 131 10.63 11.80 -10.29
CA MET A 131 11.51 11.34 -11.35
C MET A 131 13.01 11.46 -11.01
N SER A 132 13.36 12.24 -9.98
CA SER A 132 14.76 12.45 -9.62
C SER A 132 15.36 11.17 -9.03
N ASP A 133 16.65 10.97 -9.33
CA ASP A 133 17.44 9.89 -8.77
C ASP A 133 18.31 10.45 -7.64
N VAL A 134 17.76 10.40 -6.43
CA VAL A 134 18.44 10.94 -5.23
C VAL A 134 19.16 9.87 -4.42
N GLY A 135 18.99 8.62 -4.78
CA GLY A 135 19.56 7.44 -4.11
C GLY A 135 20.93 7.02 -4.64
N GLY A 136 21.74 7.92 -5.15
CA GLY A 136 23.09 7.63 -5.66
C GLY A 136 24.16 8.52 -5.04
N ASP A 137 25.30 8.65 -5.70
CA ASP A 137 26.41 9.54 -5.32
C ASP A 137 26.08 11.05 -5.49
N ALA A 138 24.84 11.38 -5.78
CA ALA A 138 24.41 12.77 -5.85
C ALA A 138 24.54 13.42 -4.48
N PRO A 139 25.22 14.57 -4.37
CA PRO A 139 25.35 15.27 -3.10
C PRO A 139 23.96 15.62 -2.58
N MET A 140 23.71 15.29 -1.33
CA MET A 140 22.47 15.63 -0.64
C MET A 140 22.22 17.14 -0.76
N ALA A 141 21.15 17.51 -1.45
CA ALA A 141 20.87 18.91 -1.75
C ALA A 141 20.54 19.74 -0.50
N SER A 142 20.11 19.11 0.57
CA SER A 142 19.98 19.74 1.90
C SER A 142 19.83 18.69 3.00
N ALA A 143 20.25 19.04 4.22
CA ALA A 143 20.09 18.21 5.41
C ALA A 143 18.62 17.99 5.81
N THR A 144 17.68 18.74 5.24
CA THR A 144 16.24 18.62 5.48
C THR A 144 15.54 17.68 4.50
N ASN A 145 16.23 17.25 3.43
CA ASN A 145 15.70 16.28 2.48
C ASN A 145 15.95 14.87 3.02
N GLU A 146 14.98 14.34 3.72
CA GLU A 146 14.98 12.95 4.16
C GLU A 146 14.65 12.03 2.96
N HIS A 147 15.60 11.90 2.04
CA HIS A 147 15.45 11.10 0.82
C HIS A 147 15.07 9.66 1.11
N SER A 148 15.52 9.10 2.23
CA SER A 148 15.15 7.77 2.66
C SER A 148 13.66 7.57 2.90
N LEU A 149 12.92 8.65 3.17
CA LEU A 149 11.47 8.61 3.31
C LEU A 149 10.73 8.76 1.99
N ARG A 150 11.39 9.34 0.97
CA ARG A 150 10.80 9.62 -0.34
C ARG A 150 11.28 8.68 -1.45
N ASP A 151 12.41 8.03 -1.28
CA ASP A 151 13.01 7.10 -2.25
C ASP A 151 13.48 5.85 -1.50
N PHE A 152 12.73 4.78 -1.62
CA PHE A 152 13.01 3.54 -0.89
C PHE A 152 12.64 2.31 -1.71
N THR A 153 13.28 1.19 -1.38
CA THR A 153 12.97 -0.11 -1.95
C THR A 153 12.29 -1.00 -0.91
N LEU A 154 11.23 -1.67 -1.31
CA LEU A 154 10.51 -2.62 -0.47
C LEU A 154 10.29 -3.95 -1.19
N GLY A 155 10.08 -5.01 -0.41
CA GLY A 155 9.67 -6.32 -0.91
C GLY A 155 8.16 -6.44 -0.96
N VAL A 156 7.60 -6.55 -2.16
CA VAL A 156 6.18 -6.82 -2.35
C VAL A 156 5.96 -8.32 -2.24
N PRO A 157 5.07 -8.81 -1.36
CA PRO A 157 4.82 -10.23 -1.19
C PRO A 157 4.23 -10.86 -2.45
N TRP A 158 4.31 -12.18 -2.54
CA TRP A 158 3.73 -12.95 -3.66
C TRP A 158 2.19 -12.94 -3.65
N LEU A 159 1.60 -12.57 -2.53
CA LEU A 159 0.16 -12.36 -2.32
C LEU A 159 -0.04 -11.47 -1.10
N GLY A 160 -0.96 -10.51 -1.19
CA GLY A 160 -1.37 -9.65 -0.08
C GLY A 160 -0.90 -8.20 -0.21
N ASN A 161 -0.92 -7.50 0.90
CA ASN A 161 -0.69 -6.06 0.96
C ASN A 161 0.63 -5.74 1.66
N VAL A 162 1.28 -4.68 1.21
CA VAL A 162 2.39 -4.04 1.90
C VAL A 162 2.15 -2.55 1.96
N GLU A 163 2.41 -1.94 3.12
CA GLU A 163 2.30 -0.50 3.32
C GLU A 163 3.67 0.07 3.67
N ALA A 164 4.01 1.19 3.07
CA ALA A 164 5.27 1.87 3.34
C ALA A 164 5.20 3.37 3.04
N GLY A 165 6.13 4.11 3.65
CA GLY A 165 6.25 5.55 3.51
C GLY A 165 5.45 6.32 4.56
N ASN A 166 5.91 7.53 4.81
CA ASN A 166 5.25 8.51 5.65
C ASN A 166 5.83 9.89 5.32
N SER A 167 5.38 10.48 4.22
CA SER A 167 5.90 11.75 3.70
C SER A 167 4.80 12.56 3.05
N GLY A 168 5.07 13.85 2.76
CA GLY A 168 4.27 14.66 1.85
C GLY A 168 4.52 14.23 0.41
N PHE A 169 3.48 14.03 -0.40
CA PHE A 169 3.60 13.71 -1.81
C PHE A 169 2.30 13.98 -2.55
N ARG A 170 2.42 14.17 -3.85
CA ARG A 170 1.31 14.14 -4.81
C ARG A 170 1.53 13.08 -5.87
N PHE A 171 2.79 12.84 -6.24
CA PHE A 171 3.18 11.89 -7.27
C PHE A 171 3.89 10.69 -6.64
N VAL A 172 3.61 9.52 -7.20
CA VAL A 172 4.25 8.27 -6.79
C VAL A 172 4.78 7.57 -8.03
N ARG A 173 6.09 7.36 -8.08
CA ARG A 173 6.71 6.51 -9.07
C ARG A 173 6.97 5.13 -8.48
N ILE A 174 6.63 4.10 -9.22
CA ILE A 174 6.82 2.71 -8.87
C ILE A 174 7.64 2.05 -9.97
N ASP A 175 8.79 1.50 -9.61
CA ASP A 175 9.66 0.77 -10.52
C ASP A 175 9.81 -0.67 -10.03
N LEU A 176 9.51 -1.66 -10.86
CA LEU A 176 9.92 -3.05 -10.58
C LEU A 176 11.42 -3.16 -10.84
N VAL A 177 12.20 -3.39 -9.77
CA VAL A 177 13.67 -3.43 -9.86
C VAL A 177 14.24 -4.84 -9.77
N GLU A 178 13.41 -5.83 -9.47
CA GLU A 178 13.80 -7.24 -9.52
C GLU A 178 14.00 -7.66 -10.99
N PRO A 179 15.17 -8.23 -11.36
CA PRO A 179 15.41 -8.69 -12.73
C PRO A 179 14.61 -9.95 -13.05
N ASP A 180 14.22 -10.11 -14.32
CA ASP A 180 13.50 -11.27 -14.85
C ASP A 180 12.28 -11.67 -14.01
N ALA A 181 11.49 -10.67 -13.63
CA ALA A 181 10.36 -10.82 -12.71
C ALA A 181 9.06 -10.30 -13.32
N GLU A 182 7.95 -10.71 -12.72
CA GLU A 182 6.61 -10.22 -13.03
C GLU A 182 5.82 -10.00 -11.75
N LEU A 183 5.28 -8.81 -11.58
CA LEU A 183 4.43 -8.39 -10.45
C LEU A 183 3.03 -8.08 -10.99
N ASN A 184 2.02 -8.69 -10.35
CA ASN A 184 0.61 -8.53 -10.69
C ASN A 184 -0.14 -7.86 -9.54
#